data_a476e424c22258e2065ab89807dbcad5
#
_entry.id   a476e424c22258e2065ab89807dbcad5
#
_cell.length_a   1.000
_cell.length_b   1.000
_cell.length_c   1.000
_cell.angle_alpha   90.00
_cell.angle_beta   90.00
_cell.angle_gamma   90.00
#
_symmetry.space_group_name_H-M   'P 1'
#
loop_
_entity.id
_entity.type
_entity.pdbx_description
1 polymer ?
#
loop_
_entity_poly.entity_id
_entity_poly.type
_entity_poly.pdbx_seq_one_letter_code
_entity_poly.pdbx_strand_id
1 'polypeptide(L)'
;MNLSLETKAKYACLYAGAVWGLFWVPLRELEYAGLQGLWITVVYFLIPALCLFPVTIWRWKYVKRGGFQLQLTAIISGGALLLYSTSIVYTDVVRAILLFYLTPVWGIILGRIFLGDKISTPRIIAMIMAIIGMLTIFGLGAKFPLPQNLGDWLGLCSGFMWAIAMVLINKNKNHSTIELTVGFFQWSLILSLFAAVLLSPDSLPSFDKIVPVIPLMLTFMVLLILPGTYASLWGPKYLNPGVVGLLFMTEIVVGAISVA
;
A
#
# COMPACT_ATOMS: atom_id res chain seq x y z
N MET A 1 16.70 22.73 15.21
CA MET A 1 17.53 21.52 14.93
C MET A 1 17.09 20.95 13.57
N ASN A 2 17.92 21.07 12.53
CA ASN A 2 17.57 20.52 11.21
C ASN A 2 17.78 19.00 11.21
N LEU A 3 16.70 18.25 11.20
CA LEU A 3 16.74 16.78 11.07
C LEU A 3 17.38 16.38 9.73
N SER A 4 18.19 15.31 9.75
CA SER A 4 18.75 14.74 8.52
C SER A 4 17.65 14.22 7.59
N LEU A 5 17.92 14.13 6.28
CA LEU A 5 16.96 13.55 5.31
C LEU A 5 16.57 12.12 5.66
N GLU A 6 17.52 11.34 6.15
CA GLU A 6 17.26 9.97 6.60
C GLU A 6 16.28 9.94 7.78
N THR A 7 16.46 10.82 8.77
CA THR A 7 15.58 10.92 9.93
C THR A 7 14.17 11.36 9.51
N LYS A 8 14.06 12.33 8.61
CA LYS A 8 12.77 12.75 8.04
C LYS A 8 12.08 11.59 7.31
N ALA A 9 12.84 10.79 6.56
CA ALA A 9 12.31 9.63 5.85
C ALA A 9 11.82 8.53 6.81
N LYS A 10 12.50 8.31 7.94
CA LYS A 10 12.04 7.39 8.98
C LYS A 10 10.68 7.83 9.56
N TYR A 11 10.54 9.11 9.91
CA TYR A 11 9.25 9.63 10.38
C TYR A 11 8.15 9.58 9.33
N ALA A 12 8.49 9.85 8.06
CA ALA A 12 7.53 9.73 6.97
C ALA A 12 7.03 8.28 6.80
N CYS A 13 7.91 7.29 6.91
CA CYS A 13 7.53 5.88 6.84
C CYS A 13 6.69 5.44 8.05
N LEU A 14 7.02 5.88 9.27
CA LEU A 14 6.22 5.61 10.47
C LEU A 14 4.81 6.22 10.34
N TYR A 15 4.73 7.49 9.89
CA TYR A 15 3.46 8.16 9.62
C TYR A 15 2.65 7.43 8.55
N ALA A 16 3.29 7.05 7.45
CA ALA A 16 2.65 6.31 6.38
C ALA A 16 2.07 4.97 6.89
N GLY A 17 2.85 4.20 7.65
CA GLY A 17 2.36 2.96 8.26
C GLY A 17 1.17 3.22 9.18
N ALA A 18 1.22 4.24 10.04
CA ALA A 18 0.10 4.59 10.91
C ALA A 18 -1.18 4.93 10.12
N VAL A 19 -1.05 5.70 9.01
CA VAL A 19 -2.17 6.03 8.13
C VAL A 19 -2.74 4.79 7.45
N TRP A 20 -1.87 3.91 6.93
CA TRP A 20 -2.30 2.66 6.30
C TRP A 20 -2.97 1.70 7.28
N GLY A 21 -2.65 1.77 8.59
CA GLY A 21 -3.38 1.05 9.63
C GLY A 21 -4.85 1.44 9.76
N LEU A 22 -5.24 2.59 9.23
CA LEU A 22 -6.63 3.04 9.14
C LEU A 22 -7.29 2.76 7.77
N PHE A 23 -6.57 2.04 6.87
CA PHE A 23 -7.04 1.74 5.52
C PHE A 23 -8.39 1.01 5.49
N TRP A 24 -8.66 0.18 6.49
CA TRP A 24 -9.89 -0.60 6.61
C TRP A 24 -11.14 0.28 6.83
N VAL A 25 -11.00 1.45 7.45
CA VAL A 25 -12.13 2.32 7.81
C VAL A 25 -12.96 2.72 6.60
N PRO A 26 -12.41 3.38 5.57
CA PRO A 26 -13.19 3.73 4.38
C PRO A 26 -13.67 2.52 3.59
N LEU A 27 -12.97 1.39 3.61
CA LEU A 27 -13.44 0.16 2.96
C LEU A 27 -14.69 -0.39 3.65
N ARG A 28 -14.72 -0.36 4.99
CA ARG A 28 -15.86 -0.82 5.78
C ARG A 28 -17.07 0.09 5.57
N GLU A 29 -16.87 1.38 5.48
CA GLU A 29 -17.95 2.33 5.19
C GLU A 29 -18.58 2.10 3.81
N LEU A 30 -17.77 1.79 2.80
CA LEU A 30 -18.25 1.41 1.47
C LEU A 30 -19.04 0.09 1.51
N GLU A 31 -18.59 -0.88 2.29
CA GLU A 31 -19.29 -2.14 2.50
C GLU A 31 -20.65 -1.92 3.20
N TYR A 32 -20.69 -1.10 4.27
CA TYR A 32 -21.94 -0.73 4.98
C TYR A 32 -22.92 0.02 4.08
N ALA A 33 -22.41 0.80 3.12
CA ALA A 33 -23.26 1.44 2.09
C ALA A 33 -23.82 0.42 1.08
N GLY A 34 -23.44 -0.86 1.19
CA GLY A 34 -23.94 -1.95 0.35
C GLY A 34 -23.19 -2.15 -0.96
N LEU A 35 -21.94 -1.66 -1.06
CA LEU A 35 -21.05 -2.02 -2.15
C LEU A 35 -20.52 -3.45 -1.91
N GLN A 36 -20.24 -4.19 -2.99
CA GLN A 36 -19.81 -5.57 -2.91
C GLN A 36 -18.62 -5.86 -3.83
N GLY A 37 -17.87 -6.89 -3.49
CA GLY A 37 -16.77 -7.40 -4.29
C GLY A 37 -15.69 -6.35 -4.59
N LEU A 38 -15.12 -6.43 -5.78
CA LEU A 38 -14.02 -5.54 -6.18
C LEU A 38 -14.46 -4.09 -6.48
N TRP A 39 -15.75 -3.82 -6.57
CA TRP A 39 -16.26 -2.45 -6.76
C TRP A 39 -16.00 -1.54 -5.56
N ILE A 40 -15.83 -2.12 -4.36
CA ILE A 40 -15.37 -1.39 -3.16
C ILE A 40 -14.01 -0.75 -3.45
N THR A 41 -13.07 -1.52 -4.01
CA THR A 41 -11.71 -1.02 -4.33
C THR A 41 -11.73 0.01 -5.46
N VAL A 42 -12.63 -0.17 -6.46
CA VAL A 42 -12.80 0.82 -7.54
C VAL A 42 -13.22 2.16 -6.98
N VAL A 43 -14.27 2.19 -6.16
CA VAL A 43 -14.76 3.46 -5.55
C VAL A 43 -13.73 4.04 -4.61
N TYR A 44 -13.02 3.21 -3.84
CA TYR A 44 -11.92 3.64 -3.00
C TYR A 44 -10.84 4.40 -3.78
N PHE A 45 -10.38 3.86 -4.93
CA PHE A 45 -9.32 4.49 -5.72
C PHE A 45 -9.82 5.62 -6.62
N LEU A 46 -11.10 5.63 -6.97
CA LEU A 46 -11.70 6.67 -7.79
C LEU A 46 -11.58 8.04 -7.13
N ILE A 47 -11.87 8.14 -5.84
CA ILE A 47 -11.88 9.43 -5.13
C ILE A 47 -10.51 10.10 -5.13
N PRO A 48 -9.41 9.46 -4.65
CA PRO A 48 -8.08 10.08 -4.69
C PRO A 48 -7.58 10.29 -6.12
N ALA A 49 -7.93 9.44 -7.09
CA ALA A 49 -7.58 9.64 -8.49
C ALA A 49 -8.26 10.90 -9.05
N LEU A 50 -9.53 11.14 -8.73
CA LEU A 50 -10.24 12.37 -9.10
C LEU A 50 -9.66 13.60 -8.41
N CYS A 51 -9.33 13.52 -7.12
CA CYS A 51 -8.66 14.61 -6.40
C CYS A 51 -7.32 14.99 -7.02
N LEU A 52 -6.58 14.00 -7.54
CA LEU A 52 -5.28 14.21 -8.18
C LEU A 52 -5.38 14.52 -9.68
N PHE A 53 -6.57 14.43 -10.28
CA PHE A 53 -6.74 14.68 -11.72
C PHE A 53 -6.31 16.10 -12.15
N PRO A 54 -6.64 17.18 -11.44
CA PRO A 54 -6.12 18.52 -11.75
C PRO A 54 -4.59 18.58 -11.68
N VAL A 55 -3.99 17.90 -10.69
CA VAL A 55 -2.53 17.80 -10.54
C VAL A 55 -1.91 17.06 -11.73
N THR A 56 -2.57 16.01 -12.21
CA THR A 56 -2.15 15.24 -13.40
C THR A 56 -2.09 16.13 -14.63
N ILE A 57 -3.12 16.94 -14.89
CA ILE A 57 -3.18 17.85 -16.03
C ILE A 57 -2.07 18.90 -15.91
N TRP A 58 -1.96 19.54 -14.76
CA TRP A 58 -0.96 20.57 -14.51
C TRP A 58 0.48 20.03 -14.66
N ARG A 59 0.72 18.83 -14.19
CA ARG A 59 2.05 18.20 -14.20
C ARG A 59 2.27 17.21 -15.36
N TRP A 60 1.39 17.21 -16.35
CA TRP A 60 1.43 16.26 -17.46
C TRP A 60 2.79 16.16 -18.18
N LYS A 61 3.46 17.31 -18.35
CA LYS A 61 4.81 17.34 -18.94
C LYS A 61 5.83 16.54 -18.11
N TYR A 62 5.73 16.59 -16.78
CA TYR A 62 6.62 15.87 -15.86
C TYR A 62 6.29 14.37 -15.83
N VAL A 63 5.01 14.01 -15.85
CA VAL A 63 4.55 12.62 -15.96
C VAL A 63 5.10 11.98 -17.23
N LYS A 64 5.00 12.67 -18.39
CA LYS A 64 5.58 12.20 -19.65
C LYS A 64 7.10 12.09 -19.58
N ARG A 65 7.79 13.06 -18.98
CA ARG A 65 9.26 13.06 -18.83
C ARG A 65 9.77 11.93 -17.94
N GLY A 66 8.98 11.49 -16.96
CA GLY A 66 9.29 10.34 -16.10
C GLY A 66 9.39 9.02 -16.88
N GLY A 67 8.74 8.94 -18.05
CA GLY A 67 8.87 7.85 -19.01
C GLY A 67 8.45 6.49 -18.45
N PHE A 68 8.99 5.44 -19.05
CA PHE A 68 8.67 4.06 -18.72
C PHE A 68 8.97 3.70 -17.26
N GLN A 69 10.07 4.17 -16.69
CA GLN A 69 10.45 3.81 -15.32
C GLN A 69 9.50 4.36 -14.27
N LEU A 70 8.98 5.60 -14.47
CA LEU A 70 7.96 6.18 -13.60
C LEU A 70 6.68 5.34 -13.67
N GLN A 71 6.22 5.03 -14.88
CA GLN A 71 4.99 4.25 -15.10
C GLN A 71 5.12 2.83 -14.54
N LEU A 72 6.26 2.16 -14.77
CA LEU A 72 6.52 0.83 -14.22
C LEU A 72 6.46 0.83 -12.69
N THR A 73 7.07 1.83 -12.04
CA THR A 73 7.02 1.96 -10.58
C THR A 73 5.59 2.19 -10.09
N ALA A 74 4.83 3.04 -10.80
CA ALA A 74 3.43 3.33 -10.47
C ALA A 74 2.51 2.11 -10.67
N ILE A 75 2.68 1.36 -11.77
CA ILE A 75 1.94 0.11 -12.03
C ILE A 75 2.24 -0.94 -10.95
N ILE A 76 3.51 -1.13 -10.62
CA ILE A 76 3.89 -2.15 -9.63
C ILE A 76 3.39 -1.77 -8.23
N SER A 77 3.51 -0.51 -7.83
CA SER A 77 3.02 -0.06 -6.53
C SER A 77 1.49 -0.05 -6.45
N GLY A 78 0.79 0.42 -7.49
CA GLY A 78 -0.66 0.38 -7.57
C GLY A 78 -1.21 -1.04 -7.67
N GLY A 79 -0.53 -1.90 -8.43
CA GLY A 79 -0.86 -3.33 -8.52
C GLY A 79 -0.67 -4.07 -7.20
N ALA A 80 0.37 -3.74 -6.43
CA ALA A 80 0.57 -4.30 -5.10
C ALA A 80 -0.65 -4.01 -4.20
N LEU A 81 -1.15 -2.77 -4.21
CA LEU A 81 -2.31 -2.41 -3.41
C LEU A 81 -3.60 -3.07 -3.90
N LEU A 82 -3.79 -3.20 -5.21
CA LEU A 82 -4.91 -3.96 -5.76
C LEU A 82 -4.88 -5.43 -5.29
N LEU A 83 -3.73 -6.09 -5.39
CA LEU A 83 -3.60 -7.48 -4.94
C LEU A 83 -3.86 -7.62 -3.43
N TYR A 84 -3.40 -6.66 -2.62
CA TYR A 84 -3.67 -6.64 -1.20
C TYR A 84 -5.17 -6.49 -0.90
N SER A 85 -5.81 -5.48 -1.51
CA SER A 85 -7.26 -5.26 -1.36
C SER A 85 -8.07 -6.48 -1.81
N THR A 86 -7.69 -7.09 -2.93
CA THR A 86 -8.34 -8.29 -3.47
C THR A 86 -8.09 -9.50 -2.57
N SER A 87 -6.90 -9.64 -1.98
CA SER A 87 -6.59 -10.68 -1.00
C SER A 87 -7.59 -10.66 0.15
N ILE A 88 -7.88 -9.49 0.73
CA ILE A 88 -8.85 -9.32 1.83
C ILE A 88 -10.26 -9.79 1.45
N VAL A 89 -10.63 -9.70 0.16
CA VAL A 89 -11.94 -10.19 -0.34
C VAL A 89 -11.98 -11.72 -0.44
N TYR A 90 -10.86 -12.36 -0.76
CA TYR A 90 -10.82 -13.80 -1.07
C TYR A 90 -10.24 -14.69 0.03
N THR A 91 -9.70 -14.11 1.11
CA THR A 91 -9.20 -14.87 2.26
C THR A 91 -9.50 -14.14 3.57
N ASP A 92 -9.22 -14.81 4.69
CA ASP A 92 -9.28 -14.19 6.00
C ASP A 92 -8.34 -12.98 6.09
N VAL A 93 -8.85 -11.88 6.67
CA VAL A 93 -8.11 -10.60 6.76
C VAL A 93 -6.77 -10.78 7.49
N VAL A 94 -6.76 -11.58 8.57
CA VAL A 94 -5.54 -11.85 9.33
C VAL A 94 -4.50 -12.55 8.47
N ARG A 95 -4.93 -13.54 7.67
CA ARG A 95 -4.04 -14.28 6.76
C ARG A 95 -3.50 -13.37 5.65
N ALA A 96 -4.35 -12.53 5.04
CA ALA A 96 -3.94 -11.55 4.05
C ALA A 96 -2.86 -10.61 4.59
N ILE A 97 -3.08 -10.07 5.79
CA ILE A 97 -2.13 -9.19 6.49
C ILE A 97 -0.83 -9.93 6.77
N LEU A 98 -0.85 -11.12 7.36
CA LEU A 98 0.35 -11.90 7.68
C LEU A 98 1.22 -12.17 6.46
N LEU A 99 0.59 -12.53 5.33
CA LEU A 99 1.30 -12.81 4.08
C LEU A 99 1.86 -11.55 3.42
N PHE A 100 1.12 -10.45 3.44
CA PHE A 100 1.62 -9.14 3.00
C PHE A 100 2.83 -8.68 3.82
N TYR A 101 2.80 -8.89 5.13
CA TYR A 101 3.89 -8.47 6.03
C TYR A 101 5.16 -9.33 5.97
N LEU A 102 5.28 -10.24 5.02
CA LEU A 102 6.57 -10.74 4.56
C LEU A 102 7.35 -9.71 3.71
N THR A 103 6.75 -8.56 3.43
CA THR A 103 7.38 -7.42 2.71
C THR A 103 8.77 -7.03 3.24
N PRO A 104 9.04 -6.92 4.57
CA PRO A 104 10.40 -6.62 5.05
C PRO A 104 11.42 -7.69 4.65
N VAL A 105 11.03 -8.96 4.62
CA VAL A 105 11.89 -10.07 4.19
C VAL A 105 12.25 -9.89 2.71
N TRP A 106 11.25 -9.70 1.86
CA TRP A 106 11.45 -9.41 0.45
C TRP A 106 12.27 -8.15 0.23
N GLY A 107 12.01 -7.09 1.01
CA GLY A 107 12.76 -5.83 0.94
C GLY A 107 14.24 -5.99 1.27
N ILE A 108 14.61 -6.86 2.23
CA ILE A 108 16.00 -7.17 2.55
C ILE A 108 16.65 -7.96 1.41
N ILE A 109 15.98 -8.99 0.91
CA ILE A 109 16.50 -9.84 -0.17
C ILE A 109 16.69 -9.01 -1.45
N LEU A 110 15.65 -8.30 -1.90
CA LEU A 110 15.69 -7.51 -3.13
C LEU A 110 16.65 -6.31 -3.00
N GLY A 111 16.71 -5.66 -1.83
CA GLY A 111 17.67 -4.59 -1.54
C GLY A 111 19.12 -5.10 -1.64
N ARG A 112 19.39 -6.33 -1.15
CA ARG A 112 20.71 -6.95 -1.31
C ARG A 112 21.05 -7.22 -2.77
N ILE A 113 20.10 -7.79 -3.52
CA ILE A 113 20.33 -8.21 -4.92
C ILE A 113 20.45 -6.98 -5.85
N PHE A 114 19.54 -6.02 -5.74
CA PHE A 114 19.40 -4.94 -6.74
C PHE A 114 20.05 -3.62 -6.35
N LEU A 115 20.28 -3.37 -5.04
CA LEU A 115 20.88 -2.13 -4.54
C LEU A 115 22.26 -2.37 -3.91
N GLY A 116 22.70 -3.64 -3.75
CA GLY A 116 23.96 -3.95 -3.10
C GLY A 116 23.97 -3.69 -1.59
N ASP A 117 22.79 -3.60 -0.97
CA ASP A 117 22.64 -3.28 0.45
C ASP A 117 23.34 -4.29 1.36
N LYS A 118 24.00 -3.80 2.41
CA LYS A 118 24.56 -4.67 3.43
C LYS A 118 23.50 -5.11 4.41
N ILE A 119 23.36 -6.42 4.61
CA ILE A 119 22.49 -6.99 5.62
C ILE A 119 23.22 -6.93 6.96
N SER A 120 22.77 -6.07 7.88
CA SER A 120 23.36 -5.96 9.21
C SER A 120 22.62 -6.85 10.22
N THR A 121 23.35 -7.38 11.20
CA THR A 121 22.77 -8.19 12.29
C THR A 121 21.63 -7.50 13.03
N PRO A 122 21.73 -6.18 13.41
CA PRO A 122 20.61 -5.49 14.04
C PRO A 122 19.34 -5.47 13.18
N ARG A 123 19.47 -5.41 11.85
CA ARG A 123 18.31 -5.43 10.93
C ARG A 123 17.63 -6.80 10.92
N ILE A 124 18.41 -7.89 10.94
CA ILE A 124 17.86 -9.26 11.03
C ILE A 124 17.15 -9.43 12.37
N ILE A 125 17.75 -9.01 13.47
CA ILE A 125 17.13 -9.08 14.81
C ILE A 125 15.83 -8.29 14.82
N ALA A 126 15.82 -7.05 14.33
CA ALA A 126 14.61 -6.21 14.25
C ALA A 126 13.49 -6.89 13.42
N MET A 127 13.85 -7.52 12.31
CA MET A 127 12.88 -8.26 11.47
C MET A 127 12.30 -9.47 12.22
N ILE A 128 13.14 -10.26 12.89
CA ILE A 128 12.68 -11.42 13.69
C ILE A 128 11.75 -10.95 14.80
N MET A 129 12.13 -9.91 15.54
CA MET A 129 11.30 -9.34 16.61
C MET A 129 9.97 -8.81 16.10
N ALA A 130 9.96 -8.17 14.93
CA ALA A 130 8.74 -7.67 14.30
C ALA A 130 7.81 -8.81 13.89
N ILE A 131 8.34 -9.90 13.30
CA ILE A 131 7.56 -11.10 12.96
C ILE A 131 7.00 -11.77 14.21
N ILE A 132 7.82 -11.92 15.27
CA ILE A 132 7.35 -12.48 16.55
C ILE A 132 6.22 -11.61 17.14
N GLY A 133 6.41 -10.29 17.18
CA GLY A 133 5.39 -9.35 17.65
C GLY A 133 4.09 -9.46 16.85
N MET A 134 4.18 -9.53 15.53
CA MET A 134 3.02 -9.72 14.64
C MET A 134 2.30 -11.04 14.96
N LEU A 135 3.01 -12.16 15.04
CA LEU A 135 2.44 -13.46 15.37
C LEU A 135 1.80 -13.47 16.78
N THR A 136 2.36 -12.70 17.71
CA THR A 136 1.79 -12.57 19.07
C THR A 136 0.48 -11.78 19.04
N ILE A 137 0.39 -10.69 18.27
CA ILE A 137 -0.84 -9.87 18.13
C ILE A 137 -1.96 -10.70 17.51
N PHE A 138 -1.65 -11.48 16.47
CA PHE A 138 -2.66 -12.29 15.77
C PHE A 138 -2.93 -13.66 16.42
N GLY A 139 -2.25 -13.98 17.53
CA GLY A 139 -2.43 -15.20 18.30
C GLY A 139 -1.46 -16.32 17.91
N LEU A 140 -0.80 -16.89 18.93
CA LEU A 140 0.17 -18.00 18.78
C LEU A 140 -0.46 -19.32 18.31
N GLY A 141 -1.79 -19.39 18.12
CA GLY A 141 -2.49 -20.58 17.63
C GLY A 141 -2.68 -20.63 16.11
N ALA A 142 -2.38 -19.57 15.39
CA ALA A 142 -2.45 -19.59 13.93
C ALA A 142 -1.33 -20.46 13.36
N LYS A 143 -1.70 -21.54 12.65
CA LYS A 143 -0.75 -22.31 11.84
C LYS A 143 0.00 -21.33 10.96
N PHE A 144 1.33 -21.47 10.83
CA PHE A 144 2.15 -20.62 9.95
C PHE A 144 1.43 -20.47 8.61
N PRO A 145 1.16 -19.23 8.13
CA PRO A 145 0.25 -19.01 7.01
C PRO A 145 0.93 -19.38 5.68
N LEU A 146 1.03 -20.68 5.40
CA LEU A 146 1.30 -21.11 4.04
C LEU A 146 0.08 -20.79 3.18
N PRO A 147 0.27 -20.27 1.94
CA PRO A 147 -0.83 -19.98 1.04
C PRO A 147 -1.67 -21.23 0.75
N GLN A 148 -2.98 -21.19 1.01
CA GLN A 148 -3.91 -22.30 0.87
C GLN A 148 -5.00 -22.01 -0.18
N ASN A 149 -5.22 -20.74 -0.52
CA ASN A 149 -6.23 -20.30 -1.46
C ASN A 149 -5.72 -19.12 -2.30
N LEU A 150 -6.52 -18.69 -3.28
CA LEU A 150 -6.17 -17.59 -4.18
C LEU A 150 -5.87 -16.30 -3.41
N GLY A 151 -6.69 -15.96 -2.40
CA GLY A 151 -6.51 -14.75 -1.59
C GLY A 151 -5.17 -14.74 -0.86
N ASP A 152 -4.73 -15.88 -0.33
CA ASP A 152 -3.44 -16.01 0.32
C ASP A 152 -2.28 -15.72 -0.66
N TRP A 153 -2.34 -16.28 -1.87
CA TRP A 153 -1.35 -16.01 -2.91
C TRP A 153 -1.33 -14.54 -3.33
N LEU A 154 -2.51 -13.92 -3.44
CA LEU A 154 -2.61 -12.49 -3.75
C LEU A 154 -1.97 -11.63 -2.65
N GLY A 155 -2.19 -11.98 -1.36
CA GLY A 155 -1.56 -11.30 -0.23
C GLY A 155 -0.04 -11.41 -0.26
N LEU A 156 0.48 -12.61 -0.48
CA LEU A 156 1.93 -12.84 -0.60
C LEU A 156 2.54 -12.08 -1.79
N CYS A 157 1.91 -12.18 -2.97
CA CYS A 157 2.36 -11.47 -4.17
C CYS A 157 2.30 -9.96 -4.00
N SER A 158 1.31 -9.43 -3.29
CA SER A 158 1.20 -8.00 -3.02
C SER A 158 2.39 -7.48 -2.21
N GLY A 159 2.77 -8.20 -1.14
CA GLY A 159 3.94 -7.87 -0.34
C GLY A 159 5.25 -7.92 -1.14
N PHE A 160 5.39 -8.91 -2.02
CA PHE A 160 6.54 -9.02 -2.92
C PHE A 160 6.57 -7.87 -3.94
N MET A 161 5.43 -7.55 -4.58
CA MET A 161 5.34 -6.43 -5.51
C MET A 161 5.62 -5.08 -4.84
N TRP A 162 5.15 -4.89 -3.60
CA TRP A 162 5.45 -3.68 -2.84
C TRP A 162 6.94 -3.56 -2.54
N ALA A 163 7.63 -4.66 -2.21
CA ALA A 163 9.07 -4.67 -2.04
C ALA A 163 9.82 -4.31 -3.33
N ILE A 164 9.36 -4.79 -4.50
CA ILE A 164 9.89 -4.37 -5.81
C ILE A 164 9.68 -2.86 -6.01
N ALA A 165 8.49 -2.33 -5.72
CA ALA A 165 8.21 -0.90 -5.83
C ALA A 165 9.19 -0.06 -5.00
N MET A 166 9.46 -0.46 -3.75
CA MET A 166 10.43 0.22 -2.88
C MET A 166 11.85 0.22 -3.47
N VAL A 167 12.27 -0.89 -4.07
CA VAL A 167 13.57 -0.98 -4.77
C VAL A 167 13.61 -0.04 -5.97
N LEU A 168 12.55 -0.03 -6.80
CA LEU A 168 12.46 0.86 -7.97
C LEU A 168 12.46 2.33 -7.56
N ILE A 169 11.74 2.70 -6.51
CA ILE A 169 11.71 4.07 -5.96
C ILE A 169 13.11 4.47 -5.46
N ASN A 170 13.79 3.58 -4.75
CA ASN A 170 15.14 3.84 -4.25
C ASN A 170 16.15 3.97 -5.39
N LYS A 171 16.05 3.13 -6.42
CA LYS A 171 16.94 3.18 -7.59
C LYS A 171 16.73 4.43 -8.43
N ASN A 172 15.48 4.91 -8.52
CA ASN A 172 15.08 6.04 -9.38
C ASN A 172 14.70 7.28 -8.52
N LYS A 173 15.58 7.68 -7.60
CA LYS A 173 15.35 8.80 -6.63
C LYS A 173 14.97 10.13 -7.28
N ASN A 174 15.36 10.34 -8.53
CA ASN A 174 15.12 11.58 -9.27
C ASN A 174 13.68 11.77 -9.73
N HIS A 175 12.87 10.72 -9.74
CA HIS A 175 11.44 10.87 -10.02
C HIS A 175 10.78 11.66 -8.89
N SER A 176 9.96 12.63 -9.23
CA SER A 176 9.21 13.39 -8.24
C SER A 176 8.18 12.47 -7.54
N THR A 177 8.04 12.65 -6.23
CA THR A 177 7.06 11.87 -5.46
C THR A 177 5.63 12.23 -5.83
N ILE A 178 5.38 13.46 -6.31
CA ILE A 178 4.06 13.89 -6.77
C ILE A 178 3.62 13.04 -7.97
N GLU A 179 4.47 12.90 -8.99
CA GLU A 179 4.16 12.08 -10.17
C GLU A 179 4.02 10.60 -9.81
N LEU A 180 4.81 10.10 -8.86
CA LEU A 180 4.65 8.74 -8.33
C LEU A 180 3.30 8.56 -7.63
N THR A 181 2.87 9.53 -6.81
CA THR A 181 1.57 9.48 -6.11
C THR A 181 0.40 9.55 -7.09
N VAL A 182 0.50 10.43 -8.08
CA VAL A 182 -0.48 10.52 -9.18
C VAL A 182 -0.58 9.18 -9.91
N GLY A 183 0.55 8.65 -10.36
CA GLY A 183 0.61 7.37 -11.08
C GLY A 183 0.10 6.21 -10.23
N PHE A 184 0.45 6.16 -8.94
CA PHE A 184 -0.01 5.15 -7.99
C PHE A 184 -1.54 5.05 -7.98
N PHE A 185 -2.26 6.15 -7.74
CA PHE A 185 -3.73 6.11 -7.70
C PHE A 185 -4.38 5.91 -9.05
N GLN A 186 -3.81 6.46 -10.12
CA GLN A 186 -4.34 6.24 -11.47
C GLN A 186 -4.24 4.78 -11.89
N TRP A 187 -3.08 4.14 -11.68
CA TRP A 187 -2.91 2.73 -11.99
C TRP A 187 -3.68 1.83 -11.04
N SER A 188 -3.78 2.17 -9.75
CA SER A 188 -4.65 1.44 -8.82
C SER A 188 -6.11 1.45 -9.30
N LEU A 189 -6.62 2.61 -9.75
CA LEU A 189 -7.97 2.73 -10.30
C LEU A 189 -8.14 1.94 -11.60
N ILE A 190 -7.22 2.08 -12.56
CA ILE A 190 -7.30 1.36 -13.85
C ILE A 190 -7.29 -0.14 -13.63
N LEU A 191 -6.37 -0.64 -12.82
CA LEU A 191 -6.23 -2.06 -12.54
C LEU A 191 -7.42 -2.60 -11.75
N SER A 192 -7.94 -1.86 -10.75
CA SER A 192 -9.11 -2.26 -9.97
C SER A 192 -10.38 -2.27 -10.82
N LEU A 193 -10.54 -1.28 -11.70
CA LEU A 193 -11.67 -1.24 -12.65
C LEU A 193 -11.63 -2.46 -13.60
N PHE A 194 -10.47 -2.74 -14.15
CA PHE A 194 -10.28 -3.92 -15.01
C PHE A 194 -10.61 -5.22 -14.27
N ALA A 195 -10.09 -5.37 -13.03
CA ALA A 195 -10.37 -6.54 -12.21
C ALA A 195 -11.86 -6.64 -11.83
N ALA A 196 -12.52 -5.53 -11.45
CA ALA A 196 -13.93 -5.52 -11.08
C ALA A 196 -14.85 -5.89 -12.25
N VAL A 197 -14.59 -5.36 -13.45
CA VAL A 197 -15.35 -5.68 -14.66
C VAL A 197 -15.21 -7.16 -15.04
N LEU A 198 -14.03 -7.76 -14.87
CA LEU A 198 -13.78 -9.16 -15.21
C LEU A 198 -14.28 -10.15 -14.15
N LEU A 199 -14.10 -9.83 -12.87
CA LEU A 199 -14.31 -10.78 -11.77
C LEU A 199 -15.59 -10.54 -10.96
N SER A 200 -16.22 -9.36 -11.11
CA SER A 200 -17.42 -8.97 -10.37
C SER A 200 -18.39 -8.14 -11.22
N PRO A 201 -18.71 -8.56 -12.48
CA PRO A 201 -19.51 -7.76 -13.42
C PRO A 201 -20.92 -7.45 -12.89
N ASP A 202 -21.52 -8.38 -12.16
CA ASP A 202 -22.90 -8.26 -11.66
C ASP A 202 -23.04 -7.42 -10.38
N SER A 203 -21.91 -6.95 -9.83
CA SER A 203 -21.87 -6.20 -8.56
C SER A 203 -21.72 -4.69 -8.74
N LEU A 204 -22.03 -4.14 -9.92
CA LEU A 204 -21.92 -2.72 -10.22
C LEU A 204 -22.73 -1.89 -9.20
N PRO A 205 -22.11 -0.97 -8.44
CA PRO A 205 -22.84 -0.22 -7.44
C PRO A 205 -23.71 0.86 -8.05
N SER A 206 -24.88 1.09 -7.45
CA SER A 206 -25.76 2.22 -7.82
C SER A 206 -25.24 3.53 -7.18
N PHE A 207 -25.54 4.65 -7.83
CA PHE A 207 -25.12 5.98 -7.36
C PHE A 207 -25.69 6.31 -5.96
N ASP A 208 -26.91 5.87 -5.68
CA ASP A 208 -27.59 6.11 -4.41
C ASP A 208 -26.80 5.54 -3.20
N LYS A 209 -26.02 4.48 -3.42
CA LYS A 209 -25.17 3.89 -2.39
C LYS A 209 -23.84 4.62 -2.21
N ILE A 210 -23.33 5.25 -3.27
CA ILE A 210 -22.05 5.95 -3.25
C ILE A 210 -22.17 7.37 -2.69
N VAL A 211 -23.19 8.11 -3.11
CA VAL A 211 -23.37 9.53 -2.77
C VAL A 211 -23.32 9.81 -1.25
N PRO A 212 -23.99 9.05 -0.37
CA PRO A 212 -23.98 9.31 1.07
C PRO A 212 -22.59 9.19 1.71
N VAL A 213 -21.71 8.35 1.18
CA VAL A 213 -20.37 8.11 1.75
C VAL A 213 -19.30 9.05 1.19
N ILE A 214 -19.58 9.78 0.09
CA ILE A 214 -18.61 10.69 -0.54
C ILE A 214 -18.00 11.70 0.46
N PRO A 215 -18.75 12.41 1.32
CA PRO A 215 -18.16 13.42 2.21
C PRO A 215 -17.14 12.82 3.18
N LEU A 216 -17.45 11.68 3.78
CA LEU A 216 -16.54 10.95 4.66
C LEU A 216 -15.30 10.48 3.89
N MET A 217 -15.53 9.82 2.75
CA MET A 217 -14.46 9.32 1.88
C MET A 217 -13.53 10.45 1.43
N LEU A 218 -14.08 11.57 0.96
CA LEU A 218 -13.30 12.72 0.51
C LEU A 218 -12.42 13.26 1.65
N THR A 219 -13.01 13.45 2.84
CA THR A 219 -12.30 13.95 4.01
C THR A 219 -11.16 13.00 4.38
N PHE A 220 -11.43 11.71 4.47
CA PHE A 220 -10.45 10.69 4.83
C PHE A 220 -9.33 10.58 3.78
N MET A 221 -9.69 10.60 2.49
CA MET A 221 -8.73 10.51 1.40
C MET A 221 -7.80 11.72 1.36
N VAL A 222 -8.35 12.93 1.46
CA VAL A 222 -7.57 14.17 1.35
C VAL A 222 -6.67 14.38 2.58
N LEU A 223 -7.19 14.13 3.78
CA LEU A 223 -6.45 14.44 5.02
C LEU A 223 -5.48 13.34 5.46
N LEU A 224 -5.76 12.09 5.12
CA LEU A 224 -4.97 10.95 5.59
C LEU A 224 -4.33 10.18 4.42
N ILE A 225 -5.11 9.62 3.52
CA ILE A 225 -4.59 8.68 2.52
C ILE A 225 -3.66 9.34 1.52
N LEU A 226 -3.98 10.51 0.98
CA LEU A 226 -3.09 11.21 0.04
C LEU A 226 -1.76 11.60 0.68
N PRO A 227 -1.70 12.25 1.87
CA PRO A 227 -0.43 12.53 2.54
C PRO A 227 0.31 11.25 2.97
N GLY A 228 -0.40 10.24 3.46
CA GLY A 228 0.17 8.94 3.83
C GLY A 228 0.82 8.24 2.64
N THR A 229 0.12 8.20 1.49
CA THR A 229 0.67 7.63 0.25
C THR A 229 1.87 8.43 -0.25
N TYR A 230 1.80 9.76 -0.23
CA TYR A 230 2.96 10.58 -0.54
C TYR A 230 4.16 10.23 0.33
N ALA A 231 3.96 10.09 1.63
CA ALA A 231 5.01 9.72 2.58
C ALA A 231 5.55 8.31 2.31
N SER A 232 4.67 7.35 1.97
CA SER A 232 5.05 5.96 1.65
C SER A 232 5.87 5.83 0.36
N LEU A 233 5.70 6.76 -0.59
CA LEU A 233 6.46 6.81 -1.84
C LEU A 233 7.71 7.70 -1.73
N TRP A 234 7.75 8.62 -0.75
CA TRP A 234 8.90 9.49 -0.52
C TRP A 234 9.98 8.83 0.33
N GLY A 235 9.60 8.15 1.42
CA GLY A 235 10.52 7.52 2.36
C GLY A 235 11.51 6.53 1.72
N PRO A 236 11.06 5.61 0.85
CA PRO A 236 11.93 4.62 0.19
C PRO A 236 13.04 5.22 -0.68
N LYS A 237 12.96 6.50 -1.03
CA LYS A 237 14.03 7.20 -1.76
C LYS A 237 15.32 7.32 -0.93
N TYR A 238 15.19 7.41 0.39
CA TYR A 238 16.28 7.74 1.31
C TYR A 238 16.60 6.61 2.29
N LEU A 239 15.76 5.57 2.31
CA LEU A 239 15.92 4.43 3.18
C LEU A 239 16.07 3.14 2.38
N ASN A 240 16.73 2.18 2.99
CA ASN A 240 16.83 0.83 2.49
C ASN A 240 15.44 0.15 2.52
N PRO A 241 15.04 -0.62 1.48
CA PRO A 241 13.73 -1.28 1.40
C PRO A 241 13.37 -2.14 2.61
N GLY A 242 14.34 -2.88 3.18
CA GLY A 242 14.11 -3.66 4.39
C GLY A 242 13.80 -2.80 5.62
N VAL A 243 14.42 -1.62 5.75
CA VAL A 243 14.11 -0.66 6.83
C VAL A 243 12.73 -0.05 6.61
N VAL A 244 12.39 0.30 5.38
CA VAL A 244 11.05 0.83 5.05
C VAL A 244 9.97 -0.17 5.42
N GLY A 245 10.15 -1.45 5.04
CA GLY A 245 9.20 -2.50 5.39
C GLY A 245 9.01 -2.64 6.91
N LEU A 246 10.10 -2.59 7.71
CA LEU A 246 10.00 -2.63 9.16
C LEU A 246 9.25 -1.41 9.74
N LEU A 247 9.52 -0.22 9.23
CA LEU A 247 8.85 1.00 9.70
C LEU A 247 7.35 1.00 9.36
N PHE A 248 6.97 0.41 8.23
CA PHE A 248 5.57 0.28 7.83
C PHE A 248 4.80 -0.70 8.72
N MET A 249 5.45 -1.56 9.50
CA MET A 249 4.74 -2.43 10.46
C MET A 249 4.02 -1.66 11.57
N THR A 250 4.20 -0.34 11.69
CA THR A 250 3.32 0.53 12.50
C THR A 250 1.86 0.44 12.08
N GLU A 251 1.58 0.08 10.83
CA GLU A 251 0.24 -0.22 10.31
C GLU A 251 -0.46 -1.30 11.16
N ILE A 252 0.25 -2.37 11.52
CA ILE A 252 -0.31 -3.46 12.33
C ILE A 252 -0.75 -2.94 13.70
N VAL A 253 0.10 -2.13 14.33
CA VAL A 253 -0.17 -1.59 15.67
C VAL A 253 -1.40 -0.68 15.63
N VAL A 254 -1.44 0.25 14.67
CA VAL A 254 -2.56 1.19 14.52
C VAL A 254 -3.83 0.44 14.10
N GLY A 255 -3.73 -0.51 13.17
CA GLY A 255 -4.84 -1.35 12.75
C GLY A 255 -5.43 -2.13 13.93
N ALA A 256 -4.59 -2.81 14.72
CA ALA A 256 -5.06 -3.57 15.89
C ALA A 256 -5.76 -2.69 16.95
N ILE A 257 -5.21 -1.49 17.22
CA ILE A 257 -5.79 -0.55 18.20
C ILE A 257 -7.09 0.05 17.67
N SER A 258 -7.18 0.34 16.36
CA SER A 258 -8.34 1.02 15.78
C SER A 258 -9.57 0.10 15.59
N VAL A 259 -9.38 -1.22 15.64
CA VAL A 259 -10.46 -2.22 15.51
C VAL A 259 -10.95 -2.67 16.89
N ALA A 260 -10.13 -2.51 17.96
CA ALA A 260 -10.48 -2.89 19.34
C ALA A 260 -11.49 -1.91 19.96
#